data_cd44db3b27156c7abe4339fa19c98d1a
#
_entry.id   cd44db3b27156c7abe4339fa19c98d1a
#
_cell.length_a   1.000
_cell.length_b   1.000
_cell.length_c   1.000
_cell.angle_alpha   90.00
_cell.angle_beta   90.00
_cell.angle_gamma   90.00
#
_symmetry.space_group_name_H-M   'P 1'
#
loop_
_entity.id
_entity.type
_entity.pdbx_description
1 polymer ?
#
loop_
_entity_poly.entity_id
_entity_poly.type
_entity_poly.pdbx_seq_one_letter_code
_entity_poly.pdbx_strand_id
1 'polypeptide(L)'
;MTTYNHAPYIARAIESVLAQRTSFAVELLLGEDCSSDSTPDICRSYAARYPDRIRLVTSEHNVGMRANYRRTIEACRGRYVAICDGDDWWCDPEKLERQVAMLEADPSLGLCYTRSLRLFEGTGRELHYPEVMLTDFDRLLFNNTVENCTAVARRDLILRYYAEVRPEEHPEWLTDDAPMWLWFAAESRIAWLDAETAVHRMLPQSVSQSGLYRKRIAFCDSLMDTSLWFDARYGAGRHRYRLLCRRSDVALWVLSYHGPVGEYLARRGWPSTPRATDCCSKRYSSDARERLREGDPRPPCALRP
;
A
#
# COMPACT_ATOMS: atom_id res chain seq x y z
N MET A 1 12.49 -6.71 2.25
CA MET A 1 11.40 -7.54 2.82
C MET A 1 11.38 -7.32 4.31
N THR A 2 10.27 -6.86 4.87
CA THR A 2 10.10 -6.70 6.33
C THR A 2 9.22 -7.83 6.87
N THR A 3 9.49 -8.29 8.09
CA THR A 3 8.74 -9.40 8.68
C THR A 3 8.68 -9.31 10.20
N TYR A 4 7.51 -9.67 10.75
CA TYR A 4 7.26 -9.84 12.17
C TYR A 4 6.14 -10.84 12.41
N ASN A 5 6.45 -11.99 13.03
CA ASN A 5 5.51 -13.09 13.28
C ASN A 5 4.84 -13.63 11.99
N HIS A 6 5.63 -13.86 10.94
CA HIS A 6 5.18 -14.36 9.65
C HIS A 6 5.66 -15.81 9.37
N ALA A 7 5.90 -16.63 10.39
CA ALA A 7 6.39 -17.99 10.21
C ALA A 7 5.62 -18.84 9.19
N PRO A 8 4.27 -18.74 9.08
CA PRO A 8 3.52 -19.50 8.07
C PRO A 8 3.75 -19.04 6.62
N TYR A 9 4.28 -17.82 6.41
CA TYR A 9 4.28 -17.14 5.12
C TYR A 9 5.68 -16.85 4.58
N ILE A 10 6.62 -16.52 5.46
CA ILE A 10 7.93 -15.95 5.11
C ILE A 10 8.74 -16.82 4.15
N ALA A 11 8.66 -18.14 4.25
CA ALA A 11 9.37 -19.04 3.34
C ALA A 11 8.93 -18.82 1.88
N ARG A 12 7.61 -18.74 1.64
CA ARG A 12 7.06 -18.47 0.30
C ARG A 12 7.46 -17.10 -0.23
N ALA A 13 7.43 -16.09 0.64
CA ALA A 13 7.88 -14.74 0.30
C ALA A 13 9.33 -14.74 -0.18
N ILE A 14 10.25 -15.35 0.60
CA ILE A 14 11.68 -15.47 0.26
C ILE A 14 11.87 -16.21 -1.07
N GLU A 15 11.23 -17.37 -1.23
CA GLU A 15 11.32 -18.18 -2.45
C GLU A 15 10.86 -17.45 -3.69
N SER A 16 9.81 -16.63 -3.58
CA SER A 16 9.30 -15.81 -4.68
C SER A 16 10.31 -14.77 -5.17
N VAL A 17 11.09 -14.19 -4.25
CA VAL A 17 12.18 -13.26 -4.60
C VAL A 17 13.36 -14.01 -5.21
N LEU A 18 13.72 -15.17 -4.64
CA LEU A 18 14.81 -16.01 -5.17
C LEU A 18 14.52 -16.56 -6.58
N ALA A 19 13.24 -16.74 -6.92
CA ALA A 19 12.78 -17.20 -8.22
C ALA A 19 12.81 -16.14 -9.33
N GLN A 20 13.11 -14.88 -9.01
CA GLN A 20 13.16 -13.81 -10.00
C GLN A 20 14.28 -14.05 -11.01
N ARG A 21 13.96 -13.84 -12.28
CA ARG A 21 14.86 -13.94 -13.43
C ARG A 21 15.23 -12.55 -13.90
N THR A 22 16.49 -12.18 -13.73
CA THR A 22 17.00 -10.85 -14.03
C THR A 22 18.35 -10.92 -14.72
N SER A 23 18.60 -9.97 -15.61
CA SER A 23 19.91 -9.73 -16.23
C SER A 23 20.89 -9.01 -15.29
N PHE A 24 20.45 -8.60 -14.12
CA PHE A 24 21.22 -7.88 -13.10
C PHE A 24 21.19 -8.61 -11.75
N ALA A 25 22.12 -8.26 -10.86
CA ALA A 25 22.20 -8.83 -9.53
C ALA A 25 21.05 -8.33 -8.63
N VAL A 26 20.48 -9.25 -7.83
CA VAL A 26 19.44 -8.97 -6.84
C VAL A 26 19.92 -9.43 -5.47
N GLU A 27 19.94 -8.51 -4.50
CA GLU A 27 20.10 -8.83 -3.09
C GLU A 27 18.74 -8.82 -2.39
N LEU A 28 18.51 -9.73 -1.47
CA LEU A 28 17.34 -9.74 -0.59
C LEU A 28 17.76 -9.35 0.83
N LEU A 29 17.23 -8.25 1.34
CA LEU A 29 17.36 -7.87 2.74
C LEU A 29 16.11 -8.32 3.50
N LEU A 30 16.33 -9.11 4.57
CA LEU A 30 15.28 -9.54 5.49
C LEU A 30 15.36 -8.69 6.76
N GLY A 31 14.47 -7.71 6.86
CA GLY A 31 14.27 -6.90 8.07
C GLY A 31 13.41 -7.67 9.06
N GLU A 32 14.05 -8.46 9.91
CA GLU A 32 13.37 -9.28 10.92
C GLU A 32 13.29 -8.49 12.23
N ASP A 33 12.07 -8.28 12.74
CA ASP A 33 11.79 -7.35 13.84
C ASP A 33 11.61 -8.04 15.20
N CYS A 34 12.52 -8.95 15.53
CA CYS A 34 12.53 -9.69 16.79
C CYS A 34 11.20 -10.44 17.02
N SER A 35 10.82 -11.27 16.03
CA SER A 35 9.62 -12.10 16.11
C SER A 35 9.66 -13.09 17.24
N SER A 36 8.50 -13.39 17.81
CA SER A 36 8.31 -14.33 18.91
C SER A 36 7.98 -15.76 18.44
N ASP A 37 7.69 -15.94 17.16
CA ASP A 37 7.45 -17.24 16.52
C ASP A 37 8.71 -17.77 15.83
N SER A 38 8.59 -18.78 14.96
CA SER A 38 9.74 -19.36 14.24
C SER A 38 10.25 -18.54 13.04
N THR A 39 9.71 -17.33 12.81
CA THR A 39 10.17 -16.45 11.71
C THR A 39 11.69 -16.21 11.71
N PRO A 40 12.35 -15.90 12.86
CA PRO A 40 13.80 -15.65 12.89
C PRO A 40 14.62 -16.88 12.49
N ASP A 41 14.19 -18.08 12.89
CA ASP A 41 14.89 -19.33 12.55
C ASP A 41 14.81 -19.62 11.06
N ILE A 42 13.63 -19.40 10.46
CA ILE A 42 13.42 -19.54 9.02
C ILE A 42 14.32 -18.53 8.27
N CYS A 43 14.32 -17.27 8.66
CA CYS A 43 15.14 -16.22 8.05
C CYS A 43 16.64 -16.56 8.13
N ARG A 44 17.13 -17.02 9.30
CA ARG A 44 18.53 -17.46 9.49
C ARG A 44 18.88 -18.64 8.58
N SER A 45 17.98 -19.61 8.47
CA SER A 45 18.19 -20.80 7.62
C SER A 45 18.36 -20.41 6.15
N TYR A 46 17.49 -19.51 5.63
CA TYR A 46 17.61 -19.02 4.25
C TYR A 46 18.88 -18.19 4.05
N ALA A 47 19.23 -17.29 4.97
CA ALA A 47 20.46 -16.50 4.89
C ALA A 47 21.70 -17.37 4.89
N ALA A 48 21.76 -18.42 5.71
CA ALA A 48 22.85 -19.37 5.72
C ALA A 48 22.94 -20.19 4.41
N ARG A 49 21.81 -20.51 3.80
CA ARG A 49 21.76 -21.26 2.53
C ARG A 49 22.11 -20.40 1.32
N TYR A 50 21.84 -19.09 1.37
CA TYR A 50 22.06 -18.16 0.25
C TYR A 50 22.85 -16.91 0.69
N PRO A 51 24.09 -17.07 1.23
CA PRO A 51 24.83 -15.98 1.87
C PRO A 51 25.19 -14.84 0.90
N ASP A 52 25.35 -15.15 -0.40
CA ASP A 52 25.65 -14.16 -1.44
C ASP A 52 24.42 -13.37 -1.91
N ARG A 53 23.22 -13.83 -1.57
CA ARG A 53 21.95 -13.22 -2.03
C ARG A 53 21.11 -12.65 -0.92
N ILE A 54 21.21 -13.16 0.31
CA ILE A 54 20.35 -12.80 1.44
C ILE A 54 21.18 -12.22 2.57
N ARG A 55 20.77 -11.05 3.05
CA ARG A 55 21.32 -10.43 4.26
C ARG A 55 20.21 -10.19 5.29
N LEU A 56 20.51 -10.49 6.55
CA LEU A 56 19.61 -10.20 7.66
C LEU A 56 19.88 -8.80 8.23
N VAL A 57 18.79 -8.11 8.54
CA VAL A 57 18.77 -6.85 9.31
C VAL A 57 17.90 -7.11 10.53
N THR A 58 18.51 -7.38 11.66
CA THR A 58 17.84 -7.78 12.91
C THR A 58 18.03 -6.76 14.01
N SER A 59 17.30 -6.88 15.09
CA SER A 59 17.43 -6.11 16.33
C SER A 59 17.25 -7.00 17.55
N GLU A 60 17.75 -6.55 18.69
CA GLU A 60 17.61 -7.25 19.98
C GLU A 60 16.20 -7.19 20.55
N HIS A 61 15.39 -6.25 20.08
CA HIS A 61 13.99 -6.07 20.47
C HIS A 61 13.16 -5.61 19.27
N ASN A 62 11.84 -5.74 19.35
CA ASN A 62 10.93 -5.23 18.34
C ASN A 62 11.00 -3.70 18.30
N VAL A 63 11.40 -3.15 17.16
CA VAL A 63 11.53 -1.70 16.95
C VAL A 63 10.29 -1.09 16.29
N GLY A 64 9.34 -1.94 15.86
CA GLY A 64 8.11 -1.55 15.20
C GLY A 64 8.25 -1.43 13.68
N MET A 65 7.11 -1.56 13.02
CA MET A 65 7.00 -1.65 11.55
C MET A 65 7.77 -0.54 10.84
N ARG A 66 7.58 0.72 11.22
CA ARG A 66 8.21 1.89 10.58
C ARG A 66 9.73 1.89 10.70
N ALA A 67 10.25 1.69 11.90
CA ALA A 67 11.69 1.66 12.13
C ALA A 67 12.34 0.44 11.43
N ASN A 68 11.67 -0.71 11.44
CA ASN A 68 12.13 -1.90 10.75
C ASN A 68 12.15 -1.71 9.23
N TYR A 69 11.12 -1.08 8.68
CA TYR A 69 11.03 -0.76 7.25
C TYR A 69 12.17 0.17 6.84
N ARG A 70 12.33 1.29 7.54
CA ARG A 70 13.38 2.29 7.27
C ARG A 70 14.78 1.70 7.32
N ARG A 71 15.15 1.02 8.43
CA ARG A 71 16.50 0.42 8.57
C ARG A 71 16.81 -0.62 7.50
N THR A 72 15.79 -1.37 7.07
CA THR A 72 15.93 -2.37 6.02
C THR A 72 16.21 -1.71 4.67
N ILE A 73 15.49 -0.62 4.33
CA ILE A 73 15.72 0.15 3.11
C ILE A 73 17.09 0.85 3.13
N GLU A 74 17.45 1.46 4.24
CA GLU A 74 18.77 2.14 4.40
C GLU A 74 19.93 1.16 4.20
N ALA A 75 19.76 -0.11 4.61
CA ALA A 75 20.74 -1.16 4.43
C ALA A 75 20.84 -1.68 2.97
N CYS A 76 19.88 -1.39 2.09
CA CYS A 76 19.93 -1.76 0.68
C CYS A 76 21.10 -1.07 -0.04
N ARG A 77 21.73 -1.78 -0.99
CA ARG A 77 22.85 -1.28 -1.79
C ARG A 77 22.48 -1.06 -3.25
N GLY A 78 21.39 -1.69 -3.70
CA GLY A 78 20.91 -1.61 -5.07
C GLY A 78 20.52 -0.19 -5.47
N ARG A 79 20.60 0.10 -6.76
CA ARG A 79 20.10 1.35 -7.37
C ARG A 79 18.59 1.47 -7.26
N TYR A 80 17.90 0.34 -7.28
CA TYR A 80 16.47 0.20 -7.12
C TYR A 80 16.14 -0.59 -5.86
N VAL A 81 15.01 -0.29 -5.25
CA VAL A 81 14.42 -1.05 -4.14
C VAL A 81 13.07 -1.58 -4.60
N ALA A 82 12.92 -2.89 -4.53
CA ALA A 82 11.66 -3.59 -4.71
C ALA A 82 11.15 -4.04 -3.34
N ILE A 83 9.88 -3.85 -3.08
CA ILE A 83 9.28 -4.09 -1.78
C ILE A 83 8.43 -5.37 -1.83
N CYS A 84 8.56 -6.20 -0.83
CA CYS A 84 7.72 -7.38 -0.59
C CYS A 84 7.69 -7.62 0.91
N ASP A 85 6.53 -7.60 1.52
CA ASP A 85 6.40 -7.91 2.93
C ASP A 85 6.42 -9.43 3.17
N GLY A 86 6.74 -9.87 4.40
CA GLY A 86 7.00 -11.28 4.68
C GLY A 86 5.75 -12.18 4.63
N ASP A 87 4.56 -11.62 4.50
CA ASP A 87 3.29 -12.31 4.29
C ASP A 87 2.80 -12.27 2.83
N ASP A 88 3.45 -11.48 1.96
CA ASP A 88 3.16 -11.36 0.52
C ASP A 88 4.11 -12.23 -0.31
N TRP A 89 3.86 -12.35 -1.62
CA TRP A 89 4.79 -12.99 -2.53
C TRP A 89 4.63 -12.50 -3.97
N TRP A 90 5.71 -12.62 -4.76
CA TRP A 90 5.67 -12.34 -6.19
C TRP A 90 5.29 -13.59 -6.98
N CYS A 91 4.35 -13.44 -7.91
CA CYS A 91 3.85 -14.55 -8.74
C CYS A 91 4.39 -14.52 -10.19
N ASP A 92 5.01 -13.40 -10.61
CA ASP A 92 5.66 -13.26 -11.92
C ASP A 92 7.18 -13.29 -11.76
N PRO A 93 7.90 -14.29 -12.31
CA PRO A 93 9.35 -14.38 -12.21
C PRO A 93 10.10 -13.30 -13.01
N GLU A 94 9.44 -12.58 -13.89
CA GLU A 94 10.02 -11.49 -14.69
C GLU A 94 9.66 -10.09 -14.17
N LYS A 95 9.00 -10.01 -13.01
CA LYS A 95 8.57 -8.76 -12.40
C LYS A 95 9.68 -7.72 -12.33
N LEU A 96 10.82 -8.09 -11.73
CA LEU A 96 11.93 -7.15 -11.52
C LEU A 96 12.56 -6.72 -12.84
N GLU A 97 12.80 -7.65 -13.76
CA GLU A 97 13.39 -7.36 -15.07
C GLU A 97 12.57 -6.31 -15.81
N ARG A 98 11.26 -6.50 -15.89
CA ARG A 98 10.34 -5.63 -16.63
C ARG A 98 10.20 -4.24 -15.98
N GLN A 99 10.08 -4.17 -14.65
CA GLN A 99 9.92 -2.89 -13.96
C GLN A 99 11.23 -2.07 -13.97
N VAL A 100 12.37 -2.71 -13.78
CA VAL A 100 13.67 -2.03 -13.86
C VAL A 100 13.94 -1.54 -15.29
N ALA A 101 13.60 -2.32 -16.31
CA ALA A 101 13.73 -1.88 -17.70
C ALA A 101 12.92 -0.59 -17.97
N MET A 102 11.71 -0.45 -17.42
CA MET A 102 10.92 0.77 -17.54
C MET A 102 11.61 1.97 -16.85
N LEU A 103 12.14 1.76 -15.64
CA LEU A 103 12.82 2.81 -14.87
C LEU A 103 14.16 3.23 -15.54
N GLU A 104 14.85 2.31 -16.19
CA GLU A 104 16.08 2.62 -16.94
C GLU A 104 15.78 3.38 -18.24
N ALA A 105 14.66 3.06 -18.90
CA ALA A 105 14.26 3.73 -20.15
C ALA A 105 13.86 5.20 -19.96
N ASP A 106 13.38 5.59 -18.79
CA ASP A 106 12.96 6.96 -18.49
C ASP A 106 13.49 7.42 -17.13
N PRO A 107 14.56 8.26 -17.10
CA PRO A 107 15.13 8.78 -15.86
C PRO A 107 14.18 9.66 -15.03
N SER A 108 13.10 10.18 -15.60
CA SER A 108 12.07 10.95 -14.87
C SER A 108 11.16 10.06 -14.00
N LEU A 109 11.14 8.77 -14.26
CA LEU A 109 10.38 7.81 -13.45
C LEU A 109 11.12 7.51 -12.15
N GLY A 110 10.47 7.81 -11.04
CA GLY A 110 10.96 7.45 -9.70
C GLY A 110 10.45 6.09 -9.22
N LEU A 111 9.26 5.70 -9.65
CA LEU A 111 8.53 4.53 -9.22
C LEU A 111 7.84 3.84 -10.40
N CYS A 112 7.90 2.52 -10.42
CA CYS A 112 7.07 1.66 -11.27
C CYS A 112 6.33 0.63 -10.40
N TYR A 113 5.01 0.48 -10.59
CA TYR A 113 4.21 -0.51 -9.88
C TYR A 113 3.34 -1.34 -10.81
N THR A 114 2.72 -2.40 -10.30
CA THR A 114 1.93 -3.35 -11.06
C THR A 114 0.58 -3.60 -10.40
N ARG A 115 -0.22 -4.49 -10.98
CA ARG A 115 -1.39 -5.07 -10.30
C ARG A 115 -0.97 -6.15 -9.32
N SER A 116 -1.85 -6.40 -8.37
CA SER A 116 -1.77 -7.52 -7.43
C SER A 116 -3.06 -8.32 -7.39
N LEU A 117 -2.94 -9.56 -6.97
CA LEU A 117 -4.06 -10.35 -6.49
C LEU A 117 -4.15 -10.20 -4.97
N ARG A 118 -5.24 -9.64 -4.46
CA ARG A 118 -5.54 -9.63 -3.01
C ARG A 118 -6.16 -10.95 -2.61
N LEU A 119 -5.48 -11.69 -1.76
CA LEU A 119 -5.96 -12.96 -1.20
C LEU A 119 -6.43 -12.75 0.24
N PHE A 120 -7.74 -12.84 0.48
CA PHE A 120 -8.31 -12.71 1.83
C PHE A 120 -8.16 -14.02 2.60
N GLU A 121 -7.25 -14.04 3.56
CA GLU A 121 -6.98 -15.21 4.40
C GLU A 121 -8.23 -15.60 5.18
N GLY A 122 -8.45 -16.92 5.33
CA GLY A 122 -9.61 -17.49 6.02
C GLY A 122 -10.89 -17.60 5.18
N THR A 123 -11.08 -16.78 4.15
CA THR A 123 -12.22 -16.88 3.23
C THR A 123 -11.85 -17.44 1.87
N GLY A 124 -10.58 -17.39 1.49
CA GLY A 124 -10.10 -17.74 0.14
C GLY A 124 -10.60 -16.81 -0.97
N ARG A 125 -11.25 -15.70 -0.60
CA ARG A 125 -11.72 -14.73 -1.58
C ARG A 125 -10.52 -14.05 -2.25
N GLU A 126 -10.60 -13.88 -3.56
CA GLU A 126 -9.61 -13.20 -4.38
C GLU A 126 -10.19 -11.92 -5.00
N LEU A 127 -9.33 -10.91 -5.16
CA LEU A 127 -9.69 -9.64 -5.79
C LEU A 127 -8.49 -9.08 -6.57
N HIS A 128 -8.64 -8.90 -7.89
CA HIS A 128 -7.64 -8.21 -8.71
C HIS A 128 -7.61 -6.72 -8.38
N TYR A 129 -6.44 -6.19 -8.07
CA TYR A 129 -6.28 -4.81 -7.61
C TYR A 129 -5.06 -4.12 -8.22
N PRO A 130 -5.14 -2.83 -8.47
CA PRO A 130 -6.35 -2.01 -8.54
C PRO A 130 -7.08 -2.19 -9.88
N GLU A 131 -8.37 -1.85 -9.95
CA GLU A 131 -9.11 -1.80 -11.22
C GLU A 131 -8.57 -0.69 -12.14
N VAL A 132 -8.17 0.45 -11.55
CA VAL A 132 -7.61 1.61 -12.25
C VAL A 132 -6.28 1.98 -11.64
N MET A 133 -5.23 2.01 -12.47
CA MET A 133 -3.89 2.43 -12.07
C MET A 133 -3.81 3.96 -12.01
N LEU A 134 -3.37 4.52 -10.88
CA LEU A 134 -3.23 5.96 -10.68
C LEU A 134 -1.74 6.32 -10.56
N THR A 135 -1.33 7.34 -11.30
CA THR A 135 0.08 7.78 -11.33
C THR A 135 0.25 9.28 -11.02
N ASP A 136 -0.85 10.01 -10.99
CA ASP A 136 -0.82 11.45 -10.73
C ASP A 136 -1.13 11.77 -9.26
N PHE A 137 -0.46 12.81 -8.78
CA PHE A 137 -0.56 13.26 -7.39
C PHE A 137 -1.99 13.59 -6.96
N ASP A 138 -2.72 14.35 -7.80
CA ASP A 138 -4.05 14.84 -7.46
C ASP A 138 -5.06 13.70 -7.26
N ARG A 139 -4.91 12.59 -8.01
CA ARG A 139 -5.79 11.42 -7.88
C ARG A 139 -5.35 10.51 -6.73
N LEU A 140 -4.03 10.34 -6.55
CA LEU A 140 -3.49 9.53 -5.45
C LEU A 140 -3.82 10.11 -4.07
N LEU A 141 -3.98 11.44 -3.94
CA LEU A 141 -4.50 12.08 -2.72
C LEU A 141 -5.84 11.49 -2.25
N PHE A 142 -6.67 11.03 -3.16
CA PHE A 142 -8.00 10.48 -2.85
C PHE A 142 -8.02 8.97 -2.78
N ASN A 143 -7.12 8.29 -3.46
CA ASN A 143 -7.12 6.83 -3.53
C ASN A 143 -5.72 6.29 -3.83
N ASN A 144 -5.05 5.78 -2.82
CA ASN A 144 -3.77 5.09 -3.04
C ASN A 144 -4.02 3.75 -3.75
N THR A 145 -3.42 3.59 -4.93
CA THR A 145 -3.50 2.36 -5.74
C THR A 145 -2.18 1.60 -5.80
N VAL A 146 -1.13 2.13 -5.18
CA VAL A 146 0.19 1.50 -5.14
C VAL A 146 0.28 0.60 -3.92
N GLU A 147 0.33 -0.70 -4.12
CA GLU A 147 0.61 -1.67 -3.05
C GLU A 147 2.10 -1.95 -2.94
N ASN A 148 2.60 -2.06 -1.72
CA ASN A 148 4.02 -2.28 -1.44
C ASN A 148 4.61 -3.42 -2.25
N CYS A 149 4.00 -4.59 -2.23
CA CYS A 149 4.50 -5.78 -2.92
C CYS A 149 4.58 -5.64 -4.44
N THR A 150 3.96 -4.59 -5.01
CA THR A 150 3.98 -4.31 -6.46
C THR A 150 5.05 -3.30 -6.86
N ALA A 151 5.59 -2.54 -5.92
CA ALA A 151 6.42 -1.37 -6.16
C ALA A 151 7.90 -1.70 -6.37
N VAL A 152 8.51 -1.01 -7.37
CA VAL A 152 9.95 -0.89 -7.55
C VAL A 152 10.27 0.60 -7.70
N ALA A 153 11.16 1.12 -6.87
CA ALA A 153 11.46 2.55 -6.80
C ALA A 153 12.97 2.82 -6.83
N ARG A 154 13.36 4.02 -7.26
CA ARG A 154 14.76 4.49 -7.16
C ARG A 154 15.13 4.67 -5.69
N ARG A 155 16.22 4.03 -5.26
CA ARG A 155 16.67 4.06 -3.87
C ARG A 155 17.03 5.48 -3.39
N ASP A 156 17.69 6.26 -4.21
CA ASP A 156 18.08 7.64 -3.89
C ASP A 156 16.86 8.52 -3.58
N LEU A 157 15.76 8.34 -4.31
CA LEU A 157 14.51 9.05 -4.04
C LEU A 157 13.85 8.56 -2.74
N ILE A 158 13.90 7.28 -2.41
CA ILE A 158 13.40 6.80 -1.11
C ILE A 158 14.19 7.42 0.05
N LEU A 159 15.52 7.49 -0.07
CA LEU A 159 16.36 8.10 0.97
C LEU A 159 16.09 9.60 1.09
N ARG A 160 15.87 10.28 -0.04
CA ARG A 160 15.47 11.68 -0.07
C ARG A 160 14.11 11.91 0.59
N TYR A 161 13.12 11.02 0.34
CA TYR A 161 11.83 11.04 1.04
C TYR A 161 12.00 11.03 2.56
N TYR A 162 12.80 10.11 3.10
CA TYR A 162 13.04 10.04 4.53
C TYR A 162 13.73 11.30 5.09
N ALA A 163 14.62 11.93 4.32
CA ALA A 163 15.30 13.15 4.73
C ALA A 163 14.39 14.39 4.72
N GLU A 164 13.46 14.48 3.75
CA GLU A 164 12.62 15.66 3.55
C GLU A 164 11.28 15.60 4.27
N VAL A 165 10.63 14.44 4.30
CA VAL A 165 9.29 14.25 4.86
C VAL A 165 9.36 13.91 6.34
N ARG A 166 10.37 13.12 6.75
CA ARG A 166 10.57 12.66 8.12
C ARG A 166 9.33 12.00 8.71
N PRO A 167 8.86 10.88 8.15
CA PRO A 167 7.63 10.24 8.58
C PRO A 167 7.63 9.86 10.07
N GLU A 168 8.79 9.73 10.71
CA GLU A 168 8.94 9.52 12.15
C GLU A 168 8.43 10.70 13.01
N GLU A 169 8.35 11.90 12.45
CA GLU A 169 7.79 13.08 13.12
C GLU A 169 6.25 13.12 13.03
N HIS A 170 5.64 12.14 12.32
CA HIS A 170 4.20 12.02 12.10
C HIS A 170 3.62 10.73 12.72
N PRO A 171 3.52 10.65 14.07
CA PRO A 171 3.00 9.45 14.74
C PRO A 171 1.53 9.18 14.43
N GLU A 172 0.78 10.17 13.94
CA GLU A 172 -0.61 10.03 13.49
C GLU A 172 -0.74 9.26 12.17
N TRP A 173 0.32 9.12 11.37
CA TRP A 173 0.29 8.32 10.15
C TRP A 173 0.48 6.85 10.49
N LEU A 174 -0.56 6.05 10.24
CA LEU A 174 -0.57 4.62 10.58
C LEU A 174 -0.02 3.72 9.45
N THR A 175 0.36 4.30 8.31
CA THR A 175 1.00 3.61 7.19
C THR A 175 2.30 4.31 6.82
N ASP A 176 3.26 3.57 6.29
CA ASP A 176 4.52 4.13 5.80
C ASP A 176 4.56 4.24 4.27
N ASP A 177 3.70 3.49 3.60
CA ASP A 177 3.62 3.40 2.15
C ASP A 177 2.85 4.59 1.53
N ALA A 178 1.66 4.89 2.02
CA ALA A 178 0.83 5.95 1.46
C ALA A 178 1.52 7.32 1.40
N PRO A 179 2.18 7.82 2.47
CA PRO A 179 2.93 9.08 2.39
C PRO A 179 4.11 8.99 1.42
N MET A 180 4.80 7.85 1.33
CA MET A 180 5.91 7.68 0.39
C MET A 180 5.42 7.78 -1.05
N TRP A 181 4.34 7.10 -1.41
CA TRP A 181 3.81 7.14 -2.78
C TRP A 181 3.27 8.52 -3.18
N LEU A 182 2.68 9.27 -2.25
CA LEU A 182 2.28 10.66 -2.48
C LEU A 182 3.49 11.56 -2.73
N TRP A 183 4.58 11.38 -1.99
CA TRP A 183 5.82 12.10 -2.21
C TRP A 183 6.43 11.77 -3.58
N PHE A 184 6.46 10.50 -3.96
CA PHE A 184 6.93 10.09 -5.29
C PHE A 184 6.11 10.71 -6.41
N ALA A 185 4.79 10.79 -6.25
CA ALA A 185 3.90 11.42 -7.23
C ALA A 185 4.08 12.94 -7.32
N ALA A 186 4.54 13.59 -6.24
CA ALA A 186 4.83 15.02 -6.22
C ALA A 186 6.22 15.36 -6.81
N GLU A 187 7.22 14.50 -6.56
CA GLU A 187 8.64 14.78 -6.84
C GLU A 187 9.19 14.04 -8.05
N SER A 188 8.46 13.09 -8.60
CA SER A 188 8.86 12.30 -9.77
C SER A 188 7.65 11.88 -10.59
N ARG A 189 7.90 11.17 -11.69
CA ARG A 189 6.83 10.49 -12.41
C ARG A 189 6.70 9.05 -11.92
N ILE A 190 5.46 8.58 -11.85
CA ILE A 190 5.12 7.19 -11.55
C ILE A 190 4.70 6.50 -12.85
N ALA A 191 5.25 5.33 -13.11
CA ALA A 191 4.79 4.44 -14.17
C ALA A 191 4.04 3.23 -13.59
N TRP A 192 3.28 2.56 -14.44
CA TRP A 192 2.69 1.27 -14.13
C TRP A 192 2.85 0.29 -15.29
N LEU A 193 3.00 -0.96 -14.95
CA LEU A 193 3.03 -2.07 -15.89
C LEU A 193 1.71 -2.84 -15.76
N ASP A 194 0.97 -3.02 -16.84
CA ASP A 194 -0.30 -3.76 -16.85
C ASP A 194 -0.04 -5.28 -16.79
N ALA A 195 0.36 -5.71 -15.62
CA ALA A 195 0.60 -7.11 -15.29
C ALA A 195 0.29 -7.33 -13.81
N GLU A 196 -0.25 -8.48 -13.46
CA GLU A 196 -0.39 -8.94 -12.10
C GLU A 196 0.86 -9.73 -11.71
N THR A 197 1.68 -9.15 -10.83
CA THR A 197 3.01 -9.70 -10.52
C THR A 197 3.21 -10.06 -9.07
N ALA A 198 2.24 -9.74 -8.22
CA ALA A 198 2.32 -9.96 -6.79
C ALA A 198 0.97 -10.44 -6.23
N VAL A 199 1.04 -11.14 -5.12
CA VAL A 199 -0.13 -11.50 -4.32
C VAL A 199 0.01 -10.83 -2.95
N HIS A 200 -0.96 -9.96 -2.64
CA HIS A 200 -1.09 -9.27 -1.37
C HIS A 200 -2.00 -10.07 -0.45
N ARG A 201 -1.47 -10.58 0.64
CA ARG A 201 -2.24 -11.34 1.62
C ARG A 201 -2.97 -10.42 2.58
N MET A 202 -4.30 -10.51 2.57
CA MET A 202 -5.17 -9.73 3.43
C MET A 202 -5.44 -10.51 4.72
N LEU A 203 -4.63 -10.28 5.76
CA LEU A 203 -4.76 -10.94 7.05
C LEU A 203 -5.86 -10.28 7.89
N PRO A 204 -6.73 -11.05 8.60
CA PRO A 204 -7.81 -10.49 9.43
C PRO A 204 -7.31 -9.55 10.53
N GLN A 205 -6.09 -9.76 11.03
CA GLN A 205 -5.46 -8.96 12.07
C GLN A 205 -4.69 -7.73 11.54
N SER A 206 -4.55 -7.56 10.22
CA SER A 206 -3.84 -6.41 9.65
C SER A 206 -4.53 -5.09 10.02
N VAL A 207 -3.76 -4.01 10.07
CA VAL A 207 -4.26 -2.67 10.47
C VAL A 207 -5.42 -2.25 9.57
N SER A 208 -5.33 -2.51 8.27
CA SER A 208 -6.35 -2.16 7.27
C SER A 208 -7.61 -3.04 7.36
N GLN A 209 -7.56 -4.24 7.95
CA GLN A 209 -8.64 -5.23 7.99
C GLN A 209 -9.29 -5.38 9.37
N SER A 210 -8.94 -4.55 10.35
CA SER A 210 -9.48 -4.65 11.70
C SER A 210 -11.02 -4.65 11.70
N GLY A 211 -11.63 -5.68 12.29
CA GLY A 211 -13.08 -5.76 12.51
C GLY A 211 -13.62 -4.72 13.51
N LEU A 212 -12.74 -4.06 14.26
CA LEU A 212 -13.12 -3.02 15.20
C LEU A 212 -13.30 -1.69 14.47
N TYR A 213 -14.54 -1.20 14.39
CA TYR A 213 -14.86 0.05 13.69
C TYR A 213 -13.99 1.25 14.13
N ARG A 214 -13.64 1.35 15.42
CA ARG A 214 -12.77 2.42 15.93
C ARG A 214 -11.37 2.38 15.30
N LYS A 215 -10.78 1.20 15.13
CA LYS A 215 -9.48 1.03 14.47
C LYS A 215 -9.58 1.37 12.98
N ARG A 216 -10.68 0.99 12.33
CA ARG A 216 -10.91 1.35 10.92
C ARG A 216 -11.08 2.85 10.72
N ILE A 217 -11.82 3.53 11.60
CA ILE A 217 -11.94 5.00 11.55
C ILE A 217 -10.55 5.62 11.74
N ALA A 218 -9.80 5.21 12.76
CA ALA A 218 -8.46 5.74 13.01
C ALA A 218 -7.53 5.53 11.79
N PHE A 219 -7.60 4.37 11.15
CA PHE A 219 -6.85 4.10 9.92
C PHE A 219 -7.25 5.02 8.76
N CYS A 220 -8.55 5.18 8.52
CA CYS A 220 -9.05 6.07 7.47
C CYS A 220 -8.74 7.54 7.77
N ASP A 221 -8.83 7.95 9.03
CA ASP A 221 -8.45 9.31 9.46
C ASP A 221 -6.97 9.57 9.22
N SER A 222 -6.12 8.61 9.57
CA SER A 222 -4.68 8.68 9.30
C SER A 222 -4.36 8.88 7.82
N LEU A 223 -5.02 8.13 6.92
CA LEU A 223 -4.87 8.33 5.47
C LEU A 223 -5.31 9.73 5.02
N MET A 224 -6.39 10.24 5.61
CA MET A 224 -6.88 11.59 5.26
C MET A 224 -5.98 12.69 5.82
N ASP A 225 -5.42 12.52 7.03
CA ASP A 225 -4.43 13.44 7.60
C ASP A 225 -3.16 13.48 6.75
N THR A 226 -2.68 12.31 6.29
CA THR A 226 -1.60 12.20 5.31
C THR A 226 -1.93 12.99 4.04
N SER A 227 -3.09 12.74 3.43
CA SER A 227 -3.49 13.42 2.19
C SER A 227 -3.62 14.92 2.37
N LEU A 228 -4.18 15.39 3.50
CA LEU A 228 -4.29 16.83 3.81
C LEU A 228 -2.93 17.49 3.99
N TRP A 229 -1.98 16.82 4.63
CA TRP A 229 -0.62 17.31 4.79
C TRP A 229 0.09 17.45 3.44
N PHE A 230 0.00 16.43 2.60
CA PHE A 230 0.58 16.46 1.26
C PHE A 230 -0.08 17.48 0.34
N ASP A 231 -1.41 17.63 0.38
CA ASP A 231 -2.11 18.67 -0.37
C ASP A 231 -1.67 20.08 0.04
N ALA A 232 -1.50 20.32 1.34
CA ALA A 232 -1.02 21.62 1.83
C ALA A 232 0.40 21.93 1.36
N ARG A 233 1.29 20.93 1.33
CA ARG A 233 2.72 21.12 1.05
C ARG A 233 3.03 21.10 -0.46
N TYR A 234 2.40 20.20 -1.22
CA TYR A 234 2.71 19.97 -2.65
C TYR A 234 1.55 20.33 -3.57
N GLY A 235 0.32 20.34 -3.08
CA GLY A 235 -0.89 20.68 -3.82
C GLY A 235 -1.37 22.11 -3.65
N ALA A 236 -0.66 22.95 -2.88
CA ALA A 236 -1.09 24.32 -2.50
C ALA A 236 -2.48 24.40 -1.85
N GLY A 237 -2.92 23.32 -1.20
CA GLY A 237 -4.22 23.22 -0.52
C GLY A 237 -5.44 23.17 -1.45
N ARG A 238 -5.24 22.95 -2.76
CA ARG A 238 -6.31 22.99 -3.79
C ARG A 238 -7.42 21.95 -3.53
N HIS A 239 -7.08 20.83 -2.90
CA HIS A 239 -8.02 19.73 -2.68
C HIS A 239 -8.57 19.67 -1.25
N ARG A 240 -8.16 20.59 -0.36
CA ARG A 240 -8.51 20.59 1.07
C ARG A 240 -10.00 20.35 1.33
N TYR A 241 -10.88 21.11 0.69
CA TYR A 241 -12.33 20.98 0.88
C TYR A 241 -12.84 19.59 0.48
N ARG A 242 -12.42 19.08 -0.68
CA ARG A 242 -12.82 17.75 -1.17
C ARG A 242 -12.31 16.62 -0.27
N LEU A 243 -11.09 16.74 0.25
CA LEU A 243 -10.52 15.77 1.20
C LEU A 243 -11.30 15.75 2.52
N LEU A 244 -11.68 16.91 3.04
CA LEU A 244 -12.52 17.00 4.25
C LEU A 244 -13.91 16.40 4.04
N CYS A 245 -14.54 16.63 2.90
CA CYS A 245 -15.81 15.98 2.55
C CYS A 245 -15.64 14.45 2.50
N ARG A 246 -14.59 13.95 1.82
CA ARG A 246 -14.31 12.52 1.74
C ARG A 246 -14.04 11.90 3.11
N ARG A 247 -13.32 12.58 4.01
CA ARG A 247 -13.12 12.15 5.39
C ARG A 247 -14.45 11.89 6.10
N SER A 248 -15.39 12.83 5.97
CA SER A 248 -16.72 12.69 6.55
C SER A 248 -17.50 11.52 5.94
N ASP A 249 -17.46 11.36 4.62
CA ASP A 249 -18.14 10.27 3.91
C ASP A 249 -17.60 8.90 4.34
N VAL A 250 -16.28 8.76 4.44
CA VAL A 250 -15.63 7.52 4.88
C VAL A 250 -15.95 7.21 6.33
N ALA A 251 -15.94 8.21 7.22
CA ALA A 251 -16.31 8.02 8.63
C ALA A 251 -17.78 7.57 8.77
N LEU A 252 -18.70 8.21 8.04
CA LEU A 252 -20.11 7.81 8.01
C LEU A 252 -20.30 6.41 7.45
N TRP A 253 -19.57 6.04 6.40
CA TRP A 253 -19.61 4.70 5.84
C TRP A 253 -19.11 3.64 6.85
N VAL A 254 -17.99 3.87 7.52
CA VAL A 254 -17.46 2.95 8.54
C VAL A 254 -18.44 2.81 9.71
N LEU A 255 -19.02 3.92 10.17
CA LEU A 255 -20.01 3.90 11.25
C LEU A 255 -21.30 3.17 10.87
N SER A 256 -21.76 3.30 9.62
CA SER A 256 -22.96 2.60 9.15
C SER A 256 -22.76 1.09 9.02
N TYR A 257 -21.56 0.63 8.68
CA TYR A 257 -21.24 -0.79 8.45
C TYR A 257 -20.75 -1.53 9.71
N HIS A 258 -19.93 -0.88 10.50
CA HIS A 258 -19.17 -1.51 11.59
C HIS A 258 -19.40 -0.84 12.95
N GLY A 259 -20.17 0.24 13.00
CA GLY A 259 -20.40 1.02 14.21
C GLY A 259 -21.75 0.77 14.86
N PRO A 260 -22.06 1.53 15.93
CA PRO A 260 -23.32 1.44 16.66
C PRO A 260 -24.57 1.62 15.77
N VAL A 261 -24.43 2.39 14.70
CA VAL A 261 -25.51 2.60 13.71
C VAL A 261 -25.75 1.32 12.90
N GLY A 262 -24.70 0.62 12.48
CA GLY A 262 -24.80 -0.67 11.79
C GLY A 262 -25.47 -1.75 12.66
N GLU A 263 -25.06 -1.85 13.92
CA GLU A 263 -25.69 -2.76 14.89
C GLU A 263 -27.16 -2.41 15.15
N TYR A 264 -27.47 -1.12 15.26
CA TYR A 264 -28.85 -0.65 15.45
C TYR A 264 -29.73 -0.99 14.26
N LEU A 265 -29.26 -0.77 13.03
CA LEU A 265 -29.97 -1.10 11.80
C LEU A 265 -30.15 -2.61 11.63
N ALA A 266 -29.12 -3.40 11.92
CA ALA A 266 -29.19 -4.87 11.88
C ALA A 266 -30.22 -5.43 12.88
N ARG A 267 -30.29 -4.89 14.11
CA ARG A 267 -31.27 -5.29 15.14
C ARG A 267 -32.72 -4.97 14.75
N ARG A 268 -32.95 -4.02 13.83
CA ARG A 268 -34.28 -3.67 13.30
C ARG A 268 -34.65 -4.40 12.01
N GLY A 269 -33.87 -5.43 11.63
CA GLY A 269 -34.13 -6.20 10.40
C GLY A 269 -33.85 -5.41 9.12
N TRP A 270 -33.14 -4.28 9.21
CA TRP A 270 -32.67 -3.59 8.02
C TRP A 270 -31.58 -4.46 7.40
N PRO A 271 -31.72 -4.87 6.14
CA PRO A 271 -30.76 -5.79 5.57
C PRO A 271 -29.39 -5.13 5.59
N SER A 272 -28.43 -5.81 6.22
CA SER A 272 -26.98 -5.53 6.12
C SER A 272 -26.48 -5.87 4.72
N THR A 273 -27.23 -5.47 3.69
CA THR A 273 -26.94 -5.85 2.31
C THR A 273 -26.05 -4.84 1.61
N PRO A 274 -25.21 -5.32 0.70
CA PRO A 274 -24.32 -4.52 -0.16
C PRO A 274 -25.00 -3.45 -1.02
N ARG A 275 -26.33 -3.29 -0.96
CA ARG A 275 -27.08 -2.35 -1.81
C ARG A 275 -26.79 -0.87 -1.55
N ALA A 276 -26.36 -0.49 -0.34
CA ALA A 276 -25.93 0.89 -0.07
C ALA A 276 -24.53 1.17 -0.65
N THR A 277 -23.65 0.17 -0.66
CA THR A 277 -22.34 0.26 -1.33
C THR A 277 -22.47 0.22 -2.84
N ASP A 278 -23.45 -0.52 -3.36
CA ASP A 278 -23.79 -0.52 -4.79
C ASP A 278 -24.28 0.86 -5.26
N CYS A 279 -24.95 1.64 -4.42
CA CYS A 279 -25.40 2.98 -4.79
C CYS A 279 -24.25 4.00 -4.81
N CYS A 280 -23.27 3.93 -3.88
CA CYS A 280 -22.08 4.77 -3.92
C CYS A 280 -21.06 4.31 -4.96
N SER A 281 -20.78 3.01 -5.06
CA SER A 281 -19.82 2.47 -6.03
C SER A 281 -20.39 2.51 -7.46
N LYS A 282 -21.68 2.27 -7.68
CA LYS A 282 -22.31 2.39 -9.01
C LYS A 282 -22.51 3.83 -9.44
N ARG A 283 -22.84 4.77 -8.54
CA ARG A 283 -22.85 6.20 -8.90
C ARG A 283 -21.45 6.74 -9.19
N TYR A 284 -20.41 6.22 -8.51
CA TYR A 284 -19.02 6.60 -8.82
C TYR A 284 -18.46 5.86 -10.04
N SER A 285 -18.93 4.65 -10.39
CA SER A 285 -18.34 3.86 -11.48
C SER A 285 -18.94 4.14 -12.86
N SER A 286 -20.25 4.40 -12.98
CA SER A 286 -20.88 4.65 -14.29
C SER A 286 -20.89 6.14 -14.66
N ASP A 287 -21.39 7.02 -13.78
CA ASP A 287 -21.46 8.45 -14.03
C ASP A 287 -20.07 9.14 -14.03
N ALA A 288 -19.13 8.66 -13.24
CA ALA A 288 -17.77 9.19 -13.22
C ALA A 288 -16.96 8.78 -14.48
N ARG A 289 -17.23 7.61 -15.05
CA ARG A 289 -16.59 7.21 -16.32
C ARG A 289 -17.06 8.05 -17.51
N GLU A 290 -18.33 8.44 -17.52
CA GLU A 290 -18.90 9.22 -18.61
C GLU A 290 -18.50 10.70 -18.51
N ARG A 291 -18.54 11.29 -17.32
CA ARG A 291 -18.17 12.71 -17.09
C ARG A 291 -16.68 13.00 -17.17
N LEU A 292 -15.81 12.05 -16.80
CA LEU A 292 -14.35 12.17 -17.00
C LEU A 292 -13.95 12.10 -18.48
N ARG A 293 -14.79 11.50 -19.35
CA ARG A 293 -14.61 11.54 -20.80
C ARG A 293 -15.05 12.84 -21.44
N GLU A 294 -15.99 13.56 -20.80
CA GLU A 294 -16.62 14.79 -21.37
C GLU A 294 -16.08 16.10 -20.78
N GLY A 295 -15.13 16.07 -19.84
CA GLY A 295 -14.48 17.28 -19.30
C GLY A 295 -15.40 18.19 -18.46
N ASP A 296 -16.50 17.67 -17.86
CA ASP A 296 -17.47 18.47 -17.09
C ASP A 296 -16.94 18.80 -15.67
N PRO A 297 -16.75 20.08 -15.31
CA PRO A 297 -16.20 20.51 -14.02
C PRO A 297 -17.20 20.52 -12.85
N ARG A 298 -18.43 20.04 -13.00
CA ARG A 298 -19.47 20.15 -11.96
C ARG A 298 -19.32 19.10 -10.86
N PRO A 299 -19.53 19.46 -9.56
CA PRO A 299 -19.40 18.53 -8.45
C PRO A 299 -20.55 17.50 -8.43
N PRO A 300 -20.31 16.24 -8.00
CA PRO A 300 -21.28 15.14 -8.07
C PRO A 300 -22.37 15.15 -6.99
N CYS A 301 -22.59 16.22 -6.26
CA CYS A 301 -23.65 16.33 -5.25
C CYS A 301 -24.31 17.71 -5.28
N ALA A 302 -25.34 17.86 -6.12
CA ALA A 302 -26.41 18.82 -5.86
C ALA A 302 -27.57 18.02 -5.23
N LEU A 303 -27.71 18.10 -3.92
CA LEU A 303 -28.99 17.79 -3.26
C LEU A 303 -30.00 18.81 -3.78
N ARG A 304 -30.98 18.35 -4.56
CA ARG A 304 -32.16 19.15 -4.84
C ARG A 304 -33.12 19.05 -3.66
N PRO A 305 -33.89 20.13 -3.38
CA PRO A 305 -34.80 20.22 -2.24
C PRO A 305 -35.90 19.19 -2.27
#